data_1897a0a73e40c8c07cfdba1eff7acf51
#
_entry.id   1897a0a73e40c8c07cfdba1eff7acf51
#
_cell.length_a   1.000
_cell.length_b   1.000
_cell.length_c   1.000
_cell.angle_alpha   90.00
_cell.angle_beta   90.00
_cell.angle_gamma   90.00
#
_symmetry.space_group_name_H-M   'P 1'
#
loop_
_entity.id
_entity.type
_entity.pdbx_description
1 polymer ?
#
loop_
_entity_poly.entity_id
_entity_poly.type
_entity_poly.pdbx_seq_one_letter_code
_entity_poly.pdbx_strand_id
1 'polypeptide(L)'
;MDKTKLKMFVRKTLLTATGFLTLSLLLTTAIYTVLGDRPLTEVESGLLIEKERIVRADGSINTIFVGSSIAFRQINPEIFDGSASDKGEYFSYNLGNPGLYPMRSISYLEHMIDNPPPNVKYIICELFRLDTIAFNYKSPEVMRITGFGPFINDLQTIGTANFPWKYKLYLATQYLRALAFKAFGFGMKTYLQYHRTPSARDQERIENSLRGFYPKDSEMQLTSEAEMVEKLVDVRSILEERPQLLEQRRALHIEKYSRPWRPQDNPFVDRLVALIRQADAEGIELIYLLPPLQTQHGLHFAYPIYQALPTENRIDLSDPRKFPELYETDNVFDLEHVNSKGAVFFSRYLADEFIRLQDNRK
;
A
#
# COMPACT_ATOMS: atom_id res chain seq x y z
N MET A 1 37.98 -21.53 -34.28
CA MET A 1 37.64 -20.14 -34.63
C MET A 1 38.85 -19.27 -34.30
N ASP A 2 39.33 -18.50 -35.25
CA ASP A 2 40.50 -17.62 -35.08
C ASP A 2 40.23 -16.63 -33.94
N LYS A 3 41.20 -16.47 -33.01
CA LYS A 3 41.09 -15.57 -31.84
C LYS A 3 40.73 -14.11 -32.22
N THR A 4 41.20 -13.67 -33.40
CA THR A 4 40.93 -12.33 -33.92
C THR A 4 39.48 -12.19 -34.37
N LYS A 5 38.92 -13.18 -35.04
CA LYS A 5 37.52 -13.21 -35.46
C LYS A 5 36.58 -13.28 -34.25
N LEU A 6 36.96 -14.05 -33.22
CA LEU A 6 36.18 -14.11 -31.97
C LEU A 6 36.16 -12.76 -31.24
N LYS A 7 37.33 -12.09 -31.09
CA LYS A 7 37.38 -10.74 -30.48
C LYS A 7 36.53 -9.73 -31.26
N MET A 8 36.61 -9.74 -32.58
CA MET A 8 35.81 -8.83 -33.43
C MET A 8 34.30 -9.12 -33.31
N PHE A 9 33.91 -10.39 -33.28
CA PHE A 9 32.51 -10.80 -33.07
C PHE A 9 32.02 -10.33 -31.72
N VAL A 10 32.73 -10.64 -30.62
CA VAL A 10 32.36 -10.20 -29.27
C VAL A 10 32.26 -8.68 -29.18
N ARG A 11 33.23 -7.92 -29.75
CA ARG A 11 33.17 -6.45 -29.76
C ARG A 11 31.95 -5.91 -30.51
N LYS A 12 31.63 -6.46 -31.69
CA LYS A 12 30.45 -6.04 -32.47
C LYS A 12 29.16 -6.36 -31.70
N THR A 13 29.06 -7.55 -31.13
CA THR A 13 27.88 -7.96 -30.34
C THR A 13 27.70 -7.05 -29.13
N LEU A 14 28.76 -6.74 -28.39
CA LEU A 14 28.71 -5.82 -27.26
C LEU A 14 28.29 -4.42 -27.69
N LEU A 15 28.87 -3.87 -28.76
CA LEU A 15 28.49 -2.55 -29.27
C LEU A 15 27.03 -2.48 -29.73
N THR A 16 26.55 -3.53 -30.41
CA THR A 16 25.15 -3.61 -30.84
C THR A 16 24.22 -3.72 -29.64
N ALA A 17 24.54 -4.56 -28.65
CA ALA A 17 23.76 -4.70 -27.43
C ALA A 17 23.72 -3.40 -26.63
N THR A 18 24.88 -2.73 -26.45
CA THR A 18 24.96 -1.44 -25.77
C THR A 18 24.15 -0.37 -26.50
N GLY A 19 24.27 -0.28 -27.83
CA GLY A 19 23.50 0.65 -28.65
C GLY A 19 21.99 0.42 -28.53
N PHE A 20 21.55 -0.84 -28.59
CA PHE A 20 20.15 -1.20 -28.40
C PHE A 20 19.63 -0.83 -26.99
N LEU A 21 20.41 -1.13 -25.96
CA LEU A 21 20.08 -0.80 -24.57
C LEU A 21 19.96 0.73 -24.37
N THR A 22 20.91 1.48 -24.90
CA THR A 22 20.91 2.95 -24.83
C THR A 22 19.71 3.52 -25.55
N LEU A 23 19.44 3.06 -26.77
CA LEU A 23 18.29 3.53 -27.56
C LEU A 23 16.96 3.19 -26.87
N SER A 24 16.83 1.98 -26.34
CA SER A 24 15.64 1.54 -25.60
C SER A 24 15.42 2.42 -24.35
N LEU A 25 16.49 2.70 -23.60
CA LEU A 25 16.43 3.58 -22.43
C LEU A 25 16.02 5.02 -22.79
N LEU A 26 16.64 5.58 -23.83
CA LEU A 26 16.31 6.94 -24.32
C LEU A 26 14.86 7.02 -24.81
N LEU A 27 14.41 6.04 -25.58
CA LEU A 27 13.04 6.00 -26.10
C LEU A 27 12.03 5.86 -24.95
N THR A 28 12.29 4.96 -24.00
CA THR A 28 11.43 4.76 -22.83
C THR A 28 11.38 6.03 -21.98
N THR A 29 12.53 6.67 -21.74
CA THR A 29 12.59 7.94 -21.00
C THR A 29 11.83 9.04 -21.74
N ALA A 30 12.02 9.17 -23.05
CA ALA A 30 11.29 10.16 -23.86
C ALA A 30 9.77 9.93 -23.81
N ILE A 31 9.31 8.69 -23.92
CA ILE A 31 7.88 8.35 -23.81
C ILE A 31 7.34 8.76 -22.44
N TYR A 32 8.02 8.39 -21.34
CA TYR A 32 7.59 8.77 -20.00
C TYR A 32 7.65 10.30 -19.77
N THR A 33 8.62 10.99 -20.37
CA THR A 33 8.71 12.46 -20.28
C THR A 33 7.59 13.15 -21.09
N VAL A 34 7.30 12.65 -22.30
CA VAL A 34 6.24 13.20 -23.17
C VAL A 34 4.84 12.90 -22.65
N LEU A 35 4.63 11.70 -22.11
CA LEU A 35 3.34 11.35 -21.48
C LEU A 35 3.15 12.10 -20.16
N GLY A 36 4.20 12.73 -19.66
CA GLY A 36 4.25 13.46 -18.40
C GLY A 36 4.31 12.53 -17.19
N ASP A 37 4.70 13.10 -16.07
CA ASP A 37 4.37 12.52 -14.76
C ASP A 37 2.87 12.70 -14.55
N ARG A 38 2.09 11.87 -15.26
CA ARG A 38 0.67 11.84 -15.03
C ARG A 38 0.44 11.44 -13.59
N PRO A 39 -0.54 12.05 -12.91
CA PRO A 39 -0.88 11.70 -11.54
C PRO A 39 -0.98 10.18 -11.38
N LEU A 40 -0.57 9.65 -10.24
CA LEU A 40 -0.67 8.20 -9.93
C LEU A 40 -2.07 7.64 -10.23
N THR A 41 -3.07 8.46 -10.05
CA THR A 41 -4.48 8.21 -10.34
C THR A 41 -4.78 7.84 -11.79
N GLU A 42 -4.04 8.36 -12.76
CA GLU A 42 -4.28 8.03 -14.17
C GLU A 42 -3.69 6.69 -14.62
N VAL A 43 -2.85 6.06 -13.80
CA VAL A 43 -2.13 4.80 -14.13
C VAL A 43 -2.55 3.65 -13.22
N GLU A 44 -3.18 3.94 -12.12
CA GLU A 44 -3.63 2.93 -11.16
C GLU A 44 -5.01 2.38 -11.50
N SER A 45 -5.49 1.42 -10.74
CA SER A 45 -6.75 0.74 -11.06
C SER A 45 -7.87 1.75 -11.27
N GLY A 46 -8.77 1.48 -12.20
CA GLY A 46 -9.96 2.28 -12.41
C GLY A 46 -10.78 2.51 -11.13
N LEU A 47 -10.67 1.58 -10.18
CA LEU A 47 -11.23 1.69 -8.84
C LEU A 47 -10.68 2.91 -8.07
N LEU A 48 -9.36 3.10 -8.05
CA LEU A 48 -8.75 4.22 -7.29
C LEU A 48 -9.05 5.57 -7.94
N ILE A 49 -9.00 5.64 -9.27
CA ILE A 49 -9.37 6.85 -10.03
C ILE A 49 -10.80 7.28 -9.71
N GLU A 50 -11.72 6.33 -9.75
CA GLU A 50 -13.13 6.64 -9.53
C GLU A 50 -13.41 7.03 -8.09
N LYS A 51 -12.78 6.35 -7.13
CA LYS A 51 -12.85 6.73 -5.71
C LYS A 51 -12.32 8.16 -5.47
N GLU A 52 -11.18 8.51 -6.07
CA GLU A 52 -10.64 9.85 -5.96
C GLU A 52 -11.57 10.89 -6.60
N ARG A 53 -12.16 10.57 -7.76
CA ARG A 53 -13.15 11.43 -8.40
C ARG A 53 -14.33 11.71 -7.47
N ILE A 54 -14.83 10.69 -6.76
CA ILE A 54 -15.91 10.83 -5.77
C ILE A 54 -15.46 11.77 -4.64
N VAL A 55 -14.29 11.54 -4.06
CA VAL A 55 -13.76 12.34 -2.95
C VAL A 55 -13.56 13.81 -3.35
N ARG A 56 -13.09 14.06 -4.59
CA ARG A 56 -12.89 15.42 -5.09
C ARG A 56 -14.20 16.14 -5.43
N ALA A 57 -15.26 15.39 -5.77
CA ALA A 57 -16.56 15.93 -6.11
C ALA A 57 -17.43 16.19 -4.86
N ASP A 58 -17.19 15.46 -3.77
CA ASP A 58 -17.99 15.56 -2.53
C ASP A 58 -17.27 16.44 -1.49
N GLY A 59 -17.67 17.69 -1.43
CA GLY A 59 -17.12 18.67 -0.49
C GLY A 59 -17.46 18.42 0.98
N SER A 60 -18.24 17.39 1.33
CA SER A 60 -18.52 17.03 2.72
C SER A 60 -17.40 16.15 3.33
N ILE A 61 -16.63 15.46 2.50
CA ILE A 61 -15.59 14.54 2.95
C ILE A 61 -14.44 15.33 3.57
N ASN A 62 -14.18 15.09 4.87
CA ASN A 62 -13.11 15.71 5.62
C ASN A 62 -12.04 14.73 6.12
N THR A 63 -12.27 13.43 6.01
CA THR A 63 -11.37 12.36 6.47
C THR A 63 -11.21 11.31 5.38
N ILE A 64 -9.98 10.93 5.04
CA ILE A 64 -9.74 9.87 4.06
C ILE A 64 -8.80 8.80 4.61
N PHE A 65 -9.07 7.55 4.24
CA PHE A 65 -8.21 6.41 4.54
C PHE A 65 -7.45 6.00 3.29
N VAL A 66 -6.12 6.00 3.36
CA VAL A 66 -5.24 5.62 2.26
C VAL A 66 -4.52 4.32 2.60
N GLY A 67 -4.48 3.39 1.66
CA GLY A 67 -3.77 2.13 1.89
C GLY A 67 -4.10 1.04 0.87
N SER A 68 -3.71 -0.17 1.22
CA SER A 68 -3.85 -1.37 0.41
C SER A 68 -5.24 -2.03 0.55
N SER A 69 -5.28 -3.34 0.29
CA SER A 69 -6.47 -4.16 0.58
C SER A 69 -6.85 -4.15 2.06
N ILE A 70 -5.94 -3.82 2.96
CA ILE A 70 -6.23 -3.75 4.39
C ILE A 70 -7.15 -2.57 4.67
N ALA A 71 -6.78 -1.36 4.25
CA ALA A 71 -7.68 -0.20 4.37
C ALA A 71 -9.00 -0.48 3.64
N PHE A 72 -8.94 -0.95 2.37
CA PHE A 72 -10.12 -1.20 1.54
C PHE A 72 -11.13 -2.16 2.18
N ARG A 73 -10.63 -3.21 2.86
CA ARG A 73 -11.43 -4.32 3.37
C ARG A 73 -11.84 -4.19 4.84
N GLN A 74 -11.14 -3.36 5.61
CA GLN A 74 -11.24 -3.37 7.08
C GLN A 74 -11.71 -2.05 7.67
N ILE A 75 -11.57 -0.92 6.97
CA ILE A 75 -12.02 0.38 7.48
C ILE A 75 -13.39 0.72 6.90
N ASN A 76 -14.42 0.62 7.74
CA ASN A 76 -15.77 1.05 7.40
C ASN A 76 -15.95 2.52 7.82
N PRO A 77 -16.09 3.45 6.86
CA PRO A 77 -16.22 4.88 7.16
C PRO A 77 -17.42 5.23 8.03
N GLU A 78 -18.58 4.59 7.84
CA GLU A 78 -19.77 4.89 8.64
C GLU A 78 -19.62 4.49 10.09
N ILE A 79 -18.97 3.34 10.35
CA ILE A 79 -18.69 2.90 11.72
C ILE A 79 -17.67 3.84 12.37
N PHE A 80 -16.64 4.24 11.64
CA PHE A 80 -15.65 5.21 12.13
C PHE A 80 -16.31 6.54 12.48
N ASP A 81 -17.07 7.13 11.56
CA ASP A 81 -17.75 8.41 11.75
C ASP A 81 -18.74 8.36 12.93
N GLY A 82 -19.56 7.31 12.99
CA GLY A 82 -20.51 7.10 14.08
C GLY A 82 -19.83 6.95 15.44
N SER A 83 -18.68 6.28 15.50
CA SER A 83 -17.93 6.12 16.75
C SER A 83 -17.18 7.39 17.16
N ALA A 84 -16.81 8.24 16.21
CA ALA A 84 -16.10 9.50 16.45
C ALA A 84 -17.05 10.70 16.68
N SER A 85 -18.36 10.54 16.46
CA SER A 85 -19.36 11.64 16.40
C SER A 85 -19.45 12.50 17.64
N ASP A 86 -19.17 11.95 18.83
CA ASP A 86 -19.22 12.70 20.09
C ASP A 86 -18.16 13.80 20.21
N LYS A 87 -17.12 13.77 19.37
CA LYS A 87 -15.98 14.69 19.41
C LYS A 87 -15.90 15.65 18.23
N GLY A 88 -16.71 15.44 17.21
CA GLY A 88 -16.71 16.29 16.02
C GLY A 88 -17.54 15.71 14.89
N GLU A 89 -17.71 16.52 13.85
CA GLU A 89 -18.34 16.06 12.62
C GLU A 89 -17.26 15.47 11.69
N TYR A 90 -17.29 14.15 11.55
CA TYR A 90 -16.46 13.42 10.63
C TYR A 90 -17.31 12.85 9.51
N PHE A 91 -16.86 13.03 8.29
CA PHE A 91 -17.43 12.41 7.11
C PHE A 91 -16.29 11.82 6.31
N SER A 92 -16.11 10.51 6.47
CA SER A 92 -14.94 9.82 5.96
C SER A 92 -15.21 9.04 4.68
N TYR A 93 -14.14 8.80 3.91
CA TYR A 93 -14.15 7.99 2.70
C TYR A 93 -12.92 7.08 2.64
N ASN A 94 -13.11 5.85 2.17
CA ASN A 94 -12.05 4.85 2.10
C ASN A 94 -11.44 4.79 0.68
N LEU A 95 -10.25 5.38 0.53
CA LEU A 95 -9.43 5.33 -0.69
C LEU A 95 -8.51 4.11 -0.75
N GLY A 96 -8.62 3.17 0.18
CA GLY A 96 -7.89 1.90 0.12
C GLY A 96 -8.14 1.19 -1.21
N ASN A 97 -7.08 0.58 -1.76
CA ASN A 97 -7.14 -0.09 -3.06
C ASN A 97 -6.33 -1.40 -3.03
N PRO A 98 -6.94 -2.54 -3.43
CA PRO A 98 -6.24 -3.82 -3.44
C PRO A 98 -4.93 -3.77 -4.23
N GLY A 99 -3.83 -4.17 -3.59
CA GLY A 99 -2.51 -4.14 -4.22
C GLY A 99 -1.79 -2.79 -4.16
N LEU A 100 -2.36 -1.76 -3.56
CA LEU A 100 -1.69 -0.48 -3.28
C LEU A 100 -0.76 -0.64 -2.06
N TYR A 101 0.32 -1.39 -2.25
CA TYR A 101 1.31 -1.63 -1.19
C TYR A 101 2.13 -0.37 -0.88
N PRO A 102 2.82 -0.30 0.27
CA PRO A 102 3.32 0.94 0.86
C PRO A 102 4.17 1.85 -0.02
N MET A 103 5.00 1.32 -0.91
CA MET A 103 5.75 2.21 -1.81
C MET A 103 4.82 2.98 -2.74
N ARG A 104 3.74 2.35 -3.18
CA ARG A 104 2.71 2.97 -4.02
C ARG A 104 1.73 3.79 -3.19
N SER A 105 1.31 3.29 -2.01
CA SER A 105 0.43 4.05 -1.13
C SER A 105 1.10 5.32 -0.62
N ILE A 106 2.41 5.31 -0.36
CA ILE A 106 3.15 6.51 0.01
C ILE A 106 3.27 7.49 -1.15
N SER A 107 3.53 7.02 -2.38
CA SER A 107 3.54 7.91 -3.54
C SER A 107 2.14 8.46 -3.85
N TYR A 108 1.09 7.68 -3.60
CA TYR A 108 -0.28 8.16 -3.70
C TYR A 108 -0.62 9.16 -2.58
N LEU A 109 -0.12 8.93 -1.38
CA LEU A 109 -0.22 9.88 -0.26
C LEU A 109 0.46 11.21 -0.60
N GLU A 110 1.67 11.19 -1.19
CA GLU A 110 2.36 12.39 -1.71
C GLU A 110 1.46 13.15 -2.67
N HIS A 111 0.88 12.45 -3.66
CA HIS A 111 -0.05 13.07 -4.60
C HIS A 111 -1.27 13.70 -3.92
N MET A 112 -1.84 13.06 -2.91
CA MET A 112 -3.00 13.58 -2.17
C MET A 112 -2.64 14.80 -1.30
N ILE A 113 -1.41 14.88 -0.80
CA ILE A 113 -0.91 16.03 -0.05
C ILE A 113 -0.56 17.19 -1.01
N ASP A 114 0.07 16.91 -2.16
CA ASP A 114 0.42 17.92 -3.16
C ASP A 114 -0.82 18.54 -3.81
N ASN A 115 -1.90 17.76 -3.90
CA ASN A 115 -3.17 18.17 -4.52
C ASN A 115 -4.34 17.71 -3.66
N PRO A 116 -4.55 18.33 -2.49
CA PRO A 116 -5.55 17.86 -1.54
C PRO A 116 -6.98 18.02 -2.10
N PRO A 117 -7.85 17.04 -1.86
CA PRO A 117 -9.27 17.22 -2.14
C PRO A 117 -9.84 18.33 -1.26
N PRO A 118 -10.87 19.04 -1.73
CA PRO A 118 -11.53 20.09 -0.96
C PRO A 118 -11.98 19.59 0.42
N ASN A 119 -11.72 20.38 1.47
CA ASN A 119 -12.17 20.14 2.84
C ASN A 119 -11.57 18.92 3.57
N VAL A 120 -10.65 18.17 2.98
CA VAL A 120 -9.93 17.11 3.66
C VAL A 120 -9.02 17.71 4.74
N LYS A 121 -9.23 17.28 5.99
CA LYS A 121 -8.46 17.70 7.17
C LYS A 121 -7.65 16.55 7.76
N TYR A 122 -8.07 15.33 7.53
CA TYR A 122 -7.44 14.15 8.11
C TYR A 122 -7.14 13.11 7.04
N ILE A 123 -5.91 12.64 7.03
CA ILE A 123 -5.48 11.50 6.21
C ILE A 123 -4.94 10.42 7.14
N ILE A 124 -5.55 9.23 7.13
CA ILE A 124 -5.05 8.07 7.85
C ILE A 124 -4.48 7.09 6.83
N CYS A 125 -3.15 6.90 6.88
CA CYS A 125 -2.42 6.06 5.93
C CYS A 125 -1.89 4.79 6.60
N GLU A 126 -2.25 3.62 6.06
CA GLU A 126 -1.79 2.34 6.62
C GLU A 126 -0.32 2.05 6.29
N LEU A 127 0.37 1.43 7.25
CA LEU A 127 1.73 0.91 7.13
C LEU A 127 1.72 -0.63 7.14
N PHE A 128 1.13 -1.24 6.11
CA PHE A 128 1.04 -2.69 5.98
C PHE A 128 2.04 -3.22 4.95
N ARG A 129 2.76 -4.30 5.29
CA ARG A 129 3.69 -4.97 4.38
C ARG A 129 4.69 -4.02 3.72
N LEU A 130 5.29 -3.13 4.51
CA LEU A 130 6.36 -2.23 4.04
C LEU A 130 7.56 -2.97 3.42
N ASP A 131 7.67 -4.28 3.66
CA ASP A 131 8.64 -5.19 3.05
C ASP A 131 8.23 -5.66 1.65
N THR A 132 6.99 -5.39 1.23
CA THR A 132 6.48 -5.88 -0.04
C THR A 132 6.87 -4.94 -1.16
N ILE A 133 7.81 -5.39 -1.95
CA ILE A 133 8.08 -4.82 -3.26
C ILE A 133 7.10 -5.46 -4.24
N ALA A 134 6.63 -4.66 -5.16
CA ALA A 134 5.70 -5.10 -6.18
C ALA A 134 6.18 -6.41 -6.83
N PHE A 135 5.50 -7.49 -6.54
CA PHE A 135 5.81 -8.82 -7.09
C PHE A 135 5.61 -8.87 -8.60
N ASN A 136 4.77 -7.99 -9.14
CA ASN A 136 4.53 -7.91 -10.57
C ASN A 136 5.28 -6.76 -11.21
N TYR A 137 6.60 -6.90 -11.36
CA TYR A 137 7.47 -5.92 -12.00
C TYR A 137 7.17 -5.64 -13.49
N LYS A 138 6.18 -6.33 -14.07
CA LYS A 138 5.65 -6.05 -15.42
C LYS A 138 4.36 -5.23 -15.39
N SER A 139 3.79 -5.00 -14.20
CA SER A 139 2.57 -4.22 -14.09
C SER A 139 2.84 -2.74 -14.37
N PRO A 140 1.86 -2.01 -14.94
CA PRO A 140 1.98 -0.58 -15.20
C PRO A 140 2.32 0.20 -13.93
N GLU A 141 1.76 -0.22 -12.81
CA GLU A 141 1.96 0.42 -11.52
C GLU A 141 3.41 0.34 -11.05
N VAL A 142 4.01 -0.85 -11.17
CA VAL A 142 5.43 -1.03 -10.85
C VAL A 142 6.32 -0.24 -11.78
N MET A 143 6.01 -0.27 -13.08
CA MET A 143 6.76 0.47 -14.08
C MET A 143 6.78 1.97 -13.77
N ARG A 144 5.73 2.49 -13.21
CA ARG A 144 5.61 3.89 -12.90
C ARG A 144 6.42 4.31 -11.68
N ILE A 145 6.27 3.62 -10.56
CA ILE A 145 6.98 3.94 -9.32
C ILE A 145 8.48 3.62 -9.40
N THR A 146 8.89 2.75 -10.33
CA THR A 146 10.29 2.38 -10.51
C THR A 146 11.00 3.46 -11.34
N GLY A 147 11.46 4.52 -10.69
CA GLY A 147 12.36 5.52 -11.25
C GLY A 147 13.77 5.38 -10.68
N PHE A 148 14.74 6.13 -11.22
CA PHE A 148 16.11 6.08 -10.71
C PHE A 148 16.21 6.66 -9.29
N GLY A 149 15.55 7.77 -9.01
CA GLY A 149 15.50 8.37 -7.67
C GLY A 149 14.81 7.45 -6.63
N PRO A 150 13.54 7.04 -6.87
CA PRO A 150 12.87 6.06 -6.00
C PRO A 150 13.67 4.78 -5.81
N PHE A 151 14.30 4.26 -6.87
CA PHE A 151 15.14 3.06 -6.79
C PHE A 151 16.31 3.20 -5.81
N ILE A 152 17.03 4.32 -5.82
CA ILE A 152 18.13 4.56 -4.88
C ILE A 152 17.61 4.65 -3.44
N ASN A 153 16.51 5.36 -3.21
CA ASN A 153 15.90 5.48 -1.89
C ASN A 153 15.44 4.11 -1.36
N ASP A 154 14.85 3.29 -2.24
CA ASP A 154 14.40 1.95 -1.87
C ASP A 154 15.57 1.02 -1.54
N LEU A 155 16.68 1.10 -2.30
CA LEU A 155 17.89 0.34 -1.99
C LEU A 155 18.54 0.79 -0.66
N GLN A 156 18.54 2.08 -0.36
CA GLN A 156 19.02 2.58 0.93
C GLN A 156 18.14 2.07 2.07
N THR A 157 16.81 2.12 1.90
CA THR A 157 15.84 1.59 2.85
C THR A 157 16.06 0.10 3.11
N ILE A 158 16.23 -0.70 2.05
CA ILE A 158 16.53 -2.14 2.16
C ILE A 158 17.88 -2.35 2.86
N GLY A 159 18.89 -1.57 2.51
CA GLY A 159 20.24 -1.65 3.08
C GLY A 159 20.26 -1.41 4.59
N THR A 160 19.51 -0.42 5.06
CA THR A 160 19.43 -0.04 6.47
C THR A 160 18.43 -0.89 7.28
N ALA A 161 17.46 -1.54 6.62
CA ALA A 161 16.48 -2.41 7.29
C ALA A 161 17.13 -3.58 8.03
N ASN A 162 16.55 -4.00 9.14
CA ASN A 162 17.04 -5.13 9.93
C ASN A 162 16.64 -6.50 9.33
N PHE A 163 17.02 -6.72 8.07
CA PHE A 163 16.78 -7.97 7.38
C PHE A 163 18.05 -8.82 7.29
N PRO A 164 17.93 -10.15 7.25
CA PRO A 164 19.02 -11.01 6.85
C PRO A 164 19.56 -10.62 5.47
N TRP A 165 20.90 -10.66 5.29
CA TRP A 165 21.55 -10.21 4.05
C TRP A 165 21.02 -10.90 2.78
N LYS A 166 20.65 -12.19 2.87
CA LYS A 166 20.03 -12.94 1.77
C LYS A 166 18.68 -12.34 1.33
N TYR A 167 17.91 -11.89 2.30
CA TYR A 167 16.62 -11.25 2.03
C TYR A 167 16.80 -9.85 1.44
N LYS A 168 17.76 -9.06 1.95
CA LYS A 168 18.16 -7.78 1.35
C LYS A 168 18.57 -7.95 -0.12
N LEU A 169 19.37 -8.97 -0.43
CA LEU A 169 19.80 -9.28 -1.80
C LEU A 169 18.60 -9.68 -2.68
N TYR A 170 17.70 -10.49 -2.15
CA TYR A 170 16.45 -10.85 -2.84
C TYR A 170 15.64 -9.61 -3.18
N LEU A 171 15.37 -8.74 -2.20
CA LEU A 171 14.63 -7.50 -2.41
C LEU A 171 15.33 -6.61 -3.45
N ALA A 172 16.62 -6.35 -3.32
CA ALA A 172 17.39 -5.55 -4.28
C ALA A 172 17.32 -6.13 -5.71
N THR A 173 17.34 -7.46 -5.86
CA THR A 173 17.17 -8.09 -7.18
C THR A 173 15.78 -7.87 -7.79
N GLN A 174 14.71 -7.82 -6.98
CA GLN A 174 13.37 -7.51 -7.49
C GLN A 174 13.30 -6.07 -8.02
N TYR A 175 13.88 -5.10 -7.31
CA TYR A 175 13.95 -3.71 -7.77
C TYR A 175 14.77 -3.56 -9.05
N LEU A 176 15.94 -4.21 -9.13
CA LEU A 176 16.75 -4.24 -10.34
C LEU A 176 15.99 -4.81 -11.54
N ARG A 177 15.20 -5.88 -11.32
CA ARG A 177 14.34 -6.44 -12.36
C ARG A 177 13.27 -5.44 -12.80
N ALA A 178 12.57 -4.79 -11.86
CA ALA A 178 11.57 -3.78 -12.18
C ALA A 178 12.18 -2.64 -13.00
N LEU A 179 13.34 -2.12 -12.59
CA LEU A 179 14.07 -1.08 -13.31
C LEU A 179 14.49 -1.53 -14.71
N ALA A 180 15.00 -2.75 -14.85
CA ALA A 180 15.36 -3.33 -16.15
C ALA A 180 14.13 -3.48 -17.05
N PHE A 181 13.01 -3.98 -16.55
CA PHE A 181 11.77 -4.10 -17.32
C PHE A 181 11.27 -2.73 -17.78
N LYS A 182 11.32 -1.71 -16.92
CA LYS A 182 10.99 -0.34 -17.29
C LYS A 182 11.92 0.18 -18.40
N ALA A 183 13.24 0.02 -18.23
CA ALA A 183 14.22 0.46 -19.21
C ALA A 183 14.05 -0.20 -20.59
N PHE A 184 13.54 -1.43 -20.63
CA PHE A 184 13.23 -2.15 -21.87
C PHE A 184 11.81 -1.93 -22.41
N GLY A 185 11.01 -1.09 -21.78
CA GLY A 185 9.63 -0.81 -22.19
C GLY A 185 8.66 -1.99 -22.04
N PHE A 186 9.02 -3.03 -21.28
CA PHE A 186 8.11 -4.14 -20.98
C PHE A 186 6.91 -3.60 -20.17
N GLY A 187 5.70 -3.98 -20.55
CA GLY A 187 4.48 -3.46 -19.92
C GLY A 187 3.93 -2.17 -20.54
N MET A 188 4.66 -1.53 -21.46
CA MET A 188 4.21 -0.29 -22.11
C MET A 188 2.85 -0.44 -22.79
N LYS A 189 2.58 -1.59 -23.43
CA LYS A 189 1.27 -1.88 -24.05
C LYS A 189 0.15 -1.88 -22.99
N THR A 190 0.38 -2.54 -21.88
CA THR A 190 -0.57 -2.58 -20.74
C THR A 190 -0.72 -1.19 -20.15
N TYR A 191 0.38 -0.45 -19.97
CA TYR A 191 0.39 0.93 -19.53
C TYR A 191 -0.48 1.84 -20.41
N LEU A 192 -0.35 1.74 -21.73
CA LEU A 192 -1.14 2.53 -22.67
C LEU A 192 -2.62 2.09 -22.77
N GLN A 193 -2.92 0.83 -22.44
CA GLN A 193 -4.29 0.29 -22.45
C GLN A 193 -5.05 0.59 -21.16
N TYR A 194 -4.35 0.67 -20.02
CA TYR A 194 -4.95 0.87 -18.70
C TYR A 194 -5.64 2.24 -18.51
N HIS A 195 -5.40 3.18 -19.43
CA HIS A 195 -5.87 4.56 -19.34
C HIS A 195 -7.34 4.79 -19.68
N ARG A 196 -8.12 3.77 -20.01
CA ARG A 196 -9.36 4.05 -20.74
C ARG A 196 -10.65 3.85 -19.99
N THR A 197 -10.76 2.89 -19.07
CA THR A 197 -12.01 2.67 -18.32
C THR A 197 -11.78 1.77 -17.10
N PRO A 198 -12.49 1.99 -15.99
CA PRO A 198 -12.57 1.00 -14.92
C PRO A 198 -12.99 -0.36 -15.48
N SER A 199 -12.41 -1.45 -15.01
CA SER A 199 -12.88 -2.77 -15.36
C SER A 199 -14.32 -2.97 -14.84
N ALA A 200 -15.08 -3.90 -15.44
CA ALA A 200 -16.41 -4.25 -14.93
C ALA A 200 -16.38 -4.61 -13.44
N ARG A 201 -15.31 -5.27 -13.01
CA ARG A 201 -15.06 -5.61 -11.61
C ARG A 201 -14.82 -4.38 -10.73
N ASP A 202 -14.06 -3.39 -11.24
CA ASP A 202 -13.86 -2.15 -10.47
C ASP A 202 -15.16 -1.37 -10.32
N GLN A 203 -16.00 -1.35 -11.36
CA GLN A 203 -17.34 -0.76 -11.29
C GLN A 203 -18.23 -1.49 -10.27
N GLU A 204 -18.27 -2.83 -10.32
CA GLU A 204 -18.99 -3.64 -9.35
C GLU A 204 -18.54 -3.36 -7.90
N ARG A 205 -17.23 -3.22 -7.68
CA ARG A 205 -16.67 -2.86 -6.37
C ARG A 205 -17.06 -1.48 -5.90
N ILE A 206 -17.14 -0.50 -6.79
CA ILE A 206 -17.58 0.87 -6.46
C ILE A 206 -19.05 0.85 -6.11
N GLU A 207 -19.89 0.25 -6.95
CA GLU A 207 -21.35 0.19 -6.76
C GLU A 207 -21.76 -0.53 -5.48
N ASN A 208 -21.03 -1.60 -5.11
CA ASN A 208 -21.29 -2.38 -3.90
C ASN A 208 -20.50 -1.89 -2.67
N SER A 209 -19.67 -0.87 -2.82
CA SER A 209 -18.88 -0.35 -1.68
C SER A 209 -19.69 0.67 -0.86
N LEU A 210 -19.45 0.64 0.46
CA LEU A 210 -19.98 1.61 1.38
C LEU A 210 -18.92 2.71 1.59
N ARG A 211 -19.09 3.86 0.93
CA ARG A 211 -18.08 4.94 0.94
C ARG A 211 -16.64 4.42 0.70
N GLY A 212 -16.51 3.54 -0.29
CA GLY A 212 -15.23 2.95 -0.66
C GLY A 212 -14.78 1.73 0.16
N PHE A 213 -15.50 1.32 1.19
CA PHE A 213 -15.28 0.09 1.95
C PHE A 213 -16.00 -1.09 1.31
N TYR A 214 -15.29 -2.22 1.14
CA TYR A 214 -15.86 -3.42 0.54
C TYR A 214 -15.17 -4.68 1.09
N PRO A 215 -15.72 -5.36 2.11
CA PRO A 215 -15.10 -6.50 2.75
C PRO A 215 -15.11 -7.76 1.86
N LYS A 216 -14.21 -8.70 2.14
CA LYS A 216 -14.03 -9.90 1.31
C LYS A 216 -15.23 -10.84 1.32
N ASP A 217 -15.90 -11.00 2.44
CA ASP A 217 -17.11 -11.80 2.56
C ASP A 217 -18.28 -11.20 1.76
N SER A 218 -18.40 -9.88 1.69
CA SER A 218 -19.36 -9.24 0.79
C SER A 218 -18.97 -9.41 -0.68
N GLU A 219 -17.67 -9.27 -1.04
CA GLU A 219 -17.23 -9.54 -2.42
C GLU A 219 -17.51 -10.99 -2.81
N MET A 220 -17.27 -11.95 -1.92
CA MET A 220 -17.55 -13.38 -2.17
C MET A 220 -19.03 -13.66 -2.45
N GLN A 221 -19.92 -12.90 -1.80
CA GLN A 221 -21.38 -13.06 -1.95
C GLN A 221 -21.95 -12.30 -3.17
N LEU A 222 -21.39 -11.14 -3.51
CA LEU A 222 -21.97 -10.19 -4.45
C LEU A 222 -21.30 -10.22 -5.83
N THR A 223 -20.04 -10.71 -5.93
CA THR A 223 -19.35 -10.71 -7.23
C THR A 223 -19.97 -11.66 -8.23
N SER A 224 -20.12 -11.20 -9.46
CA SER A 224 -20.57 -12.01 -10.59
C SER A 224 -19.47 -12.90 -11.19
N GLU A 225 -18.19 -12.70 -10.79
CA GLU A 225 -17.04 -13.43 -11.30
C GLU A 225 -16.82 -14.76 -10.56
N ALA A 226 -17.21 -15.90 -11.16
CA ALA A 226 -17.04 -17.23 -10.57
C ALA A 226 -15.60 -17.56 -10.16
N GLU A 227 -14.60 -17.17 -10.98
CA GLU A 227 -13.18 -17.37 -10.67
C GLU A 227 -12.76 -16.61 -9.39
N MET A 228 -13.35 -15.44 -9.15
CA MET A 228 -13.08 -14.69 -7.93
C MET A 228 -13.70 -15.35 -6.71
N VAL A 229 -14.93 -15.86 -6.82
CA VAL A 229 -15.58 -16.62 -5.74
C VAL A 229 -14.73 -17.82 -5.36
N GLU A 230 -14.30 -18.63 -6.35
CA GLU A 230 -13.43 -19.77 -6.12
C GLU A 230 -12.14 -19.37 -5.37
N LYS A 231 -11.47 -18.31 -5.84
CA LYS A 231 -10.27 -17.80 -5.20
C LYS A 231 -10.51 -17.34 -3.75
N LEU A 232 -11.63 -16.69 -3.46
CA LEU A 232 -11.96 -16.23 -2.11
C LEU A 232 -12.30 -17.41 -1.20
N VAL A 233 -12.97 -18.44 -1.71
CA VAL A 233 -13.24 -19.70 -1.01
C VAL A 233 -11.92 -20.41 -0.69
N ASP A 234 -11.01 -20.54 -1.65
CA ASP A 234 -9.69 -21.17 -1.44
C ASP A 234 -8.87 -20.44 -0.34
N VAL A 235 -8.87 -19.11 -0.39
CA VAL A 235 -8.15 -18.32 0.62
C VAL A 235 -8.78 -18.47 2.01
N ARG A 236 -10.10 -18.55 2.09
CA ARG A 236 -10.85 -18.76 3.34
C ARG A 236 -10.61 -20.15 3.91
N SER A 237 -10.62 -21.19 3.05
CA SER A 237 -10.42 -22.59 3.46
C SER A 237 -9.08 -22.83 4.17
N ILE A 238 -8.02 -22.07 3.78
CA ILE A 238 -6.71 -22.16 4.47
C ILE A 238 -6.83 -21.89 5.97
N LEU A 239 -7.63 -20.91 6.36
CA LEU A 239 -7.85 -20.59 7.77
C LEU A 239 -8.74 -21.63 8.47
N GLU A 240 -9.76 -22.14 7.77
CA GLU A 240 -10.67 -23.15 8.28
C GLU A 240 -9.96 -24.49 8.51
N GLU A 241 -9.08 -24.89 7.58
CA GLU A 241 -8.28 -26.11 7.68
C GLU A 241 -7.12 -25.98 8.70
N ARG A 242 -6.60 -24.75 8.91
CA ARG A 242 -5.40 -24.49 9.72
C ARG A 242 -5.59 -23.30 10.66
N PRO A 243 -6.54 -23.35 11.60
CA PRO A 243 -6.81 -22.22 12.51
C PRO A 243 -5.59 -21.87 13.38
N GLN A 244 -4.68 -22.83 13.62
CA GLN A 244 -3.43 -22.60 14.35
C GLN A 244 -2.52 -21.54 13.69
N LEU A 245 -2.68 -21.25 12.39
CA LEU A 245 -1.93 -20.19 11.72
C LEU A 245 -2.31 -18.80 12.25
N LEU A 246 -3.56 -18.60 12.62
CA LEU A 246 -4.01 -17.36 13.24
C LEU A 246 -3.44 -17.19 14.65
N GLU A 247 -3.43 -18.29 15.45
CA GLU A 247 -2.81 -18.28 16.77
C GLU A 247 -1.30 -18.03 16.70
N GLN A 248 -0.61 -18.59 15.72
CA GLN A 248 0.80 -18.29 15.47
C GLN A 248 1.01 -16.81 15.12
N ARG A 249 0.11 -16.23 14.31
CA ARG A 249 0.14 -14.80 13.96
C ARG A 249 -0.08 -13.93 15.20
N ARG A 250 -1.06 -14.27 16.03
CA ARG A 250 -1.34 -13.61 17.31
C ARG A 250 -0.14 -13.67 18.26
N ALA A 251 0.45 -14.86 18.43
CA ALA A 251 1.62 -15.05 19.27
C ALA A 251 2.82 -14.21 18.80
N LEU A 252 3.06 -14.15 17.50
CA LEU A 252 4.09 -13.30 16.90
C LEU A 252 3.91 -11.81 17.25
N HIS A 253 2.67 -11.32 17.20
CA HIS A 253 2.36 -9.95 17.55
C HIS A 253 2.55 -9.68 19.04
N ILE A 254 2.16 -10.63 19.93
CA ILE A 254 2.41 -10.53 21.38
C ILE A 254 3.92 -10.50 21.66
N GLU A 255 4.69 -11.38 21.05
CA GLU A 255 6.16 -11.46 21.21
C GLU A 255 6.84 -10.13 20.83
N LYS A 256 6.37 -9.48 19.78
CA LYS A 256 6.86 -8.18 19.34
C LYS A 256 6.85 -7.15 20.48
N TYR A 257 5.75 -7.06 21.24
CA TYR A 257 5.63 -6.10 22.35
C TYR A 257 6.42 -6.49 23.60
N SER A 258 6.90 -7.73 23.67
CA SER A 258 7.73 -8.20 24.76
C SER A 258 9.23 -7.91 24.58
N ARG A 259 9.64 -7.47 23.42
CA ARG A 259 11.04 -7.15 23.09
C ARG A 259 11.28 -5.65 23.01
N PRO A 260 12.40 -5.14 23.55
CA PRO A 260 12.77 -3.75 23.32
C PRO A 260 13.13 -3.57 21.85
N TRP A 261 12.39 -2.73 21.16
CA TRP A 261 12.68 -2.32 19.79
C TRP A 261 13.44 -1.01 19.83
N ARG A 262 14.49 -0.93 19.03
CA ARG A 262 15.18 0.35 18.82
C ARG A 262 14.63 0.99 17.56
N PRO A 263 14.20 2.27 17.62
CA PRO A 263 13.92 3.04 16.43
C PRO A 263 15.11 2.94 15.48
N GLN A 264 14.87 2.71 14.22
CA GLN A 264 15.92 2.67 13.20
C GLN A 264 16.00 4.04 12.55
N ASP A 265 17.20 4.58 12.50
CA ASP A 265 17.53 5.68 11.63
C ASP A 265 17.47 5.15 10.18
N ASN A 266 16.47 5.60 9.43
CA ASN A 266 16.13 5.02 8.13
C ASN A 266 15.63 6.15 7.21
N PRO A 267 16.20 6.34 6.01
CA PRO A 267 15.74 7.34 5.04
C PRO A 267 14.25 7.27 4.73
N PHE A 268 13.63 6.10 4.88
CA PHE A 268 12.18 5.96 4.72
C PHE A 268 11.41 6.65 5.85
N VAL A 269 11.91 6.60 7.08
CA VAL A 269 11.35 7.37 8.22
C VAL A 269 11.42 8.87 7.94
N ASP A 270 12.57 9.35 7.45
CA ASP A 270 12.75 10.76 7.09
C ASP A 270 11.74 11.21 6.04
N ARG A 271 11.47 10.36 5.04
CA ARG A 271 10.43 10.60 4.04
C ARG A 271 9.04 10.69 4.66
N LEU A 272 8.67 9.75 5.54
CA LEU A 272 7.36 9.76 6.21
C LEU A 272 7.19 11.00 7.11
N VAL A 273 8.24 11.37 7.83
CA VAL A 273 8.25 12.60 8.67
C VAL A 273 8.17 13.88 7.81
N ALA A 274 8.84 13.89 6.65
CA ALA A 274 8.71 15.00 5.71
C ALA A 274 7.28 15.15 5.19
N LEU A 275 6.58 14.05 4.91
CA LEU A 275 5.17 14.06 4.51
C LEU A 275 4.24 14.59 5.60
N ILE A 276 4.52 14.30 6.89
CA ILE A 276 3.77 14.89 8.00
C ILE A 276 3.88 16.42 7.92
N ARG A 277 5.10 16.95 7.81
CA ARG A 277 5.34 18.41 7.74
C ARG A 277 4.69 19.06 6.52
N GLN A 278 4.71 18.36 5.39
CA GLN A 278 4.08 18.83 4.16
C GLN A 278 2.55 18.86 4.30
N ALA A 279 1.95 17.82 4.87
CA ALA A 279 0.53 17.77 5.16
C ALA A 279 0.10 18.87 6.14
N ASP A 280 0.88 19.08 7.21
CA ASP A 280 0.64 20.17 8.19
C ASP A 280 0.66 21.55 7.50
N ALA A 281 1.56 21.77 6.54
CA ALA A 281 1.64 23.04 5.79
C ALA A 281 0.38 23.28 4.93
N GLU A 282 -0.30 22.21 4.49
CA GLU A 282 -1.58 22.25 3.77
C GLU A 282 -2.80 22.24 4.72
N GLY A 283 -2.59 22.28 6.03
CA GLY A 283 -3.65 22.20 7.04
C GLY A 283 -4.28 20.83 7.19
N ILE A 284 -3.54 19.79 6.79
CA ILE A 284 -3.98 18.37 6.84
C ILE A 284 -3.21 17.65 7.95
N GLU A 285 -3.93 16.97 8.81
CA GLU A 285 -3.35 16.09 9.80
C GLU A 285 -3.13 14.70 9.21
N LEU A 286 -1.86 14.31 9.06
CA LEU A 286 -1.46 12.99 8.59
C LEU A 286 -1.18 12.05 9.76
N ILE A 287 -1.85 10.90 9.77
CA ILE A 287 -1.71 9.85 10.78
C ILE A 287 -1.33 8.54 10.09
N TYR A 288 -0.31 7.87 10.60
CA TYR A 288 0.08 6.54 10.15
C TYR A 288 -0.53 5.46 11.03
N LEU A 289 -1.14 4.47 10.39
CA LEU A 289 -1.82 3.35 11.03
C LEU A 289 -0.99 2.07 10.88
N LEU A 290 -0.64 1.44 11.99
CA LEU A 290 -0.09 0.08 12.01
C LEU A 290 -1.25 -0.93 12.20
N PRO A 291 -1.65 -1.65 11.13
CA PRO A 291 -2.78 -2.58 11.20
C PRO A 291 -2.41 -3.93 11.83
N PRO A 292 -3.40 -4.73 12.27
CA PRO A 292 -3.20 -6.09 12.77
C PRO A 292 -2.78 -7.08 11.67
N LEU A 293 -2.59 -8.32 12.03
CA LEU A 293 -2.41 -9.48 11.15
C LEU A 293 -1.21 -9.40 10.18
N GLN A 294 -0.21 -8.56 10.46
CA GLN A 294 0.98 -8.50 9.63
C GLN A 294 1.80 -9.78 9.65
N THR A 295 2.45 -10.11 8.53
CA THR A 295 3.40 -11.21 8.46
C THR A 295 4.61 -10.96 9.35
N GLN A 296 5.37 -12.01 9.69
CA GLN A 296 6.60 -11.86 10.46
C GLN A 296 7.58 -10.86 9.83
N HIS A 297 7.80 -10.95 8.52
CA HIS A 297 8.68 -10.02 7.81
C HIS A 297 8.09 -8.61 7.77
N GLY A 298 6.79 -8.49 7.46
CA GLY A 298 6.09 -7.20 7.45
C GLY A 298 6.20 -6.49 8.79
N LEU A 299 5.98 -7.23 9.87
CA LEU A 299 6.06 -6.69 11.22
C LEU A 299 7.49 -6.28 11.62
N HIS A 300 8.50 -7.09 11.30
CA HIS A 300 9.90 -6.77 11.59
C HIS A 300 10.38 -5.51 10.86
N PHE A 301 9.80 -5.20 9.72
CA PHE A 301 10.12 -3.99 8.97
C PHE A 301 9.27 -2.80 9.39
N ALA A 302 7.94 -2.97 9.46
CA ALA A 302 7.02 -1.88 9.72
C ALA A 302 7.13 -1.32 11.16
N TYR A 303 7.33 -2.19 12.15
CA TYR A 303 7.30 -1.76 13.54
C TYR A 303 8.43 -0.81 13.95
N PRO A 304 9.70 -1.05 13.60
CA PRO A 304 10.77 -0.09 13.87
C PRO A 304 10.55 1.27 13.19
N ILE A 305 10.01 1.28 11.97
CA ILE A 305 9.62 2.49 11.25
C ILE A 305 8.52 3.21 12.01
N TYR A 306 7.44 2.50 12.34
CA TYR A 306 6.33 3.02 13.11
C TYR A 306 6.80 3.63 14.46
N GLN A 307 7.71 2.96 15.18
CA GLN A 307 8.26 3.45 16.44
C GLN A 307 9.10 4.72 16.32
N ALA A 308 9.68 4.97 15.15
CA ALA A 308 10.47 6.17 14.87
C ALA A 308 9.62 7.39 14.46
N LEU A 309 8.33 7.19 14.15
CA LEU A 309 7.41 8.28 13.83
C LEU A 309 7.00 9.04 15.09
N PRO A 310 6.63 10.33 14.98
CA PRO A 310 6.08 11.11 16.09
C PRO A 310 4.85 10.43 16.70
N THR A 311 4.72 10.44 18.01
CA THR A 311 3.64 9.75 18.74
C THR A 311 2.26 10.31 18.41
N GLU A 312 2.20 11.60 18.14
CA GLU A 312 1.00 12.34 17.76
C GLU A 312 0.54 12.08 16.32
N ASN A 313 1.34 11.37 15.52
CA ASN A 313 1.02 11.05 14.12
C ASN A 313 0.91 9.55 13.86
N ARG A 314 0.63 8.74 14.90
CA ARG A 314 0.57 7.29 14.74
C ARG A 314 -0.47 6.60 15.60
N ILE A 315 -1.12 5.59 15.03
CA ILE A 315 -2.07 4.69 15.69
C ILE A 315 -1.61 3.25 15.51
N ASP A 316 -1.62 2.44 16.58
CA ASP A 316 -1.25 1.02 16.55
C ASP A 316 -2.45 0.16 16.95
N LEU A 317 -3.05 -0.54 15.98
CA LEU A 317 -4.10 -1.54 16.20
C LEU A 317 -3.57 -2.98 16.15
N SER A 318 -2.26 -3.17 16.17
CA SER A 318 -1.66 -4.48 15.98
C SER A 318 -1.35 -5.24 17.29
N ASP A 319 -1.72 -4.72 18.47
CA ASP A 319 -1.53 -5.40 19.75
C ASP A 319 -2.73 -6.31 20.10
N PRO A 320 -2.59 -7.66 20.02
CA PRO A 320 -3.69 -8.57 20.31
C PRO A 320 -4.16 -8.55 21.78
N ARG A 321 -3.39 -7.95 22.68
CA ARG A 321 -3.78 -7.83 24.11
C ARG A 321 -4.74 -6.66 24.33
N LYS A 322 -4.64 -5.62 23.44
CA LYS A 322 -5.53 -4.45 23.45
C LYS A 322 -6.74 -4.64 22.56
N PHE A 323 -6.56 -5.34 21.43
CA PHE A 323 -7.54 -5.51 20.38
C PHE A 323 -7.73 -7.00 20.05
N PRO A 324 -8.13 -7.83 21.02
CA PRO A 324 -8.20 -9.29 20.86
C PRO A 324 -9.18 -9.72 19.77
N GLU A 325 -10.27 -8.98 19.57
CA GLU A 325 -11.31 -9.30 18.59
C GLU A 325 -10.78 -9.29 17.14
N LEU A 326 -9.72 -8.53 16.86
CA LEU A 326 -9.07 -8.48 15.54
C LEU A 326 -8.27 -9.75 15.21
N TYR A 327 -8.14 -10.68 16.17
CA TYR A 327 -7.42 -11.95 16.07
C TYR A 327 -8.30 -13.16 16.36
N GLU A 328 -9.62 -12.99 16.48
CA GLU A 328 -10.57 -14.09 16.66
C GLU A 328 -10.98 -14.67 15.30
N THR A 329 -11.07 -16.00 15.22
CA THR A 329 -11.41 -16.72 13.97
C THR A 329 -12.73 -16.25 13.36
N ASP A 330 -13.73 -15.94 14.21
CA ASP A 330 -15.04 -15.45 13.76
C ASP A 330 -15.02 -14.04 13.15
N ASN A 331 -13.96 -13.28 13.41
CA ASN A 331 -13.82 -11.89 12.99
C ASN A 331 -12.82 -11.70 11.84
N VAL A 332 -12.11 -12.76 11.43
CA VAL A 332 -11.15 -12.72 10.33
C VAL A 332 -11.68 -13.47 9.10
N PHE A 333 -11.35 -12.98 7.93
CA PHE A 333 -11.65 -13.67 6.66
C PHE A 333 -10.50 -14.60 6.28
N ASP A 334 -9.28 -14.12 6.38
CA ASP A 334 -8.04 -14.84 6.13
C ASP A 334 -6.92 -14.34 7.06
N LEU A 335 -5.68 -14.80 6.83
CA LEU A 335 -4.53 -14.45 7.68
C LEU A 335 -4.09 -12.97 7.60
N GLU A 336 -4.67 -12.17 6.74
CA GLU A 336 -4.30 -10.75 6.56
C GLU A 336 -5.51 -9.81 6.70
N HIS A 337 -6.74 -10.32 6.56
CA HIS A 337 -7.94 -9.48 6.51
C HIS A 337 -8.99 -9.93 7.52
N VAL A 338 -9.60 -8.97 8.20
CA VAL A 338 -10.84 -9.22 8.94
C VAL A 338 -12.02 -9.37 7.96
N ASN A 339 -13.10 -10.01 8.40
CA ASN A 339 -14.38 -10.06 7.69
C ASN A 339 -15.27 -8.85 8.04
N SER A 340 -16.51 -8.79 7.56
CA SER A 340 -17.44 -7.69 7.85
C SER A 340 -17.65 -7.47 9.35
N LYS A 341 -17.73 -8.53 10.14
CA LYS A 341 -17.88 -8.45 11.60
C LYS A 341 -16.62 -7.88 12.26
N GLY A 342 -15.44 -8.35 11.86
CA GLY A 342 -14.16 -7.85 12.36
C GLY A 342 -13.90 -6.39 11.93
N ALA A 343 -14.39 -5.97 10.76
CA ALA A 343 -14.30 -4.59 10.29
C ALA A 343 -15.06 -3.59 11.18
N VAL A 344 -16.15 -4.04 11.85
CA VAL A 344 -16.84 -3.22 12.84
C VAL A 344 -15.93 -2.94 14.05
N PHE A 345 -15.26 -3.96 14.58
CA PHE A 345 -14.30 -3.78 15.67
C PHE A 345 -13.12 -2.92 15.24
N PHE A 346 -12.55 -3.22 14.08
CA PHE A 346 -11.42 -2.45 13.54
C PHE A 346 -11.74 -0.96 13.45
N SER A 347 -12.89 -0.61 12.85
CA SER A 347 -13.28 0.79 12.62
C SER A 347 -13.59 1.53 13.93
N ARG A 348 -14.20 0.84 14.90
CA ARG A 348 -14.42 1.40 16.25
C ARG A 348 -13.11 1.67 16.97
N TYR A 349 -12.21 0.69 17.02
CA TYR A 349 -10.90 0.87 17.66
C TYR A 349 -10.07 1.96 16.98
N LEU A 350 -10.15 2.06 15.64
CA LEU A 350 -9.50 3.14 14.91
C LEU A 350 -10.07 4.50 15.31
N ALA A 351 -11.39 4.64 15.44
CA ALA A 351 -12.04 5.85 15.88
C ALA A 351 -11.67 6.21 17.32
N ASP A 352 -11.69 5.26 18.25
CA ASP A 352 -11.34 5.47 19.65
C ASP A 352 -9.88 5.95 19.81
N GLU A 353 -8.94 5.30 19.11
CA GLU A 353 -7.52 5.69 19.14
C GLU A 353 -7.30 7.04 18.44
N PHE A 354 -8.03 7.32 17.36
CA PHE A 354 -8.00 8.63 16.68
C PHE A 354 -8.48 9.73 17.63
N ILE A 355 -9.63 9.56 18.30
CA ILE A 355 -10.13 10.52 19.27
C ILE A 355 -9.16 10.73 20.41
N ARG A 356 -8.60 9.65 20.97
CA ARG A 356 -7.59 9.73 22.03
C ARG A 356 -6.38 10.55 21.57
N LEU A 357 -5.97 10.39 20.33
CA LEU A 357 -4.86 11.14 19.73
C LEU A 357 -5.22 12.63 19.62
N GLN A 358 -6.45 12.95 19.19
CA GLN A 358 -6.95 14.33 19.09
C GLN A 358 -7.07 15.01 20.47
N ASP A 359 -7.53 14.29 21.49
CA ASP A 359 -7.65 14.84 22.86
C ASP A 359 -6.28 15.13 23.50
N ASN A 360 -5.26 14.36 23.16
CA ASN A 360 -3.88 14.57 23.66
C ASN A 360 -3.17 15.78 23.01
N ARG A 361 -3.70 16.32 21.91
CA ARG A 361 -3.16 17.50 21.22
C ARG A 361 -3.72 18.84 21.71
N LYS A 362 -4.85 18.78 22.42
CA LYS A 362 -5.48 19.95 23.05
C LYS A 362 -4.83 20.28 24.40
#